data_2d83a33bf6ffa0a78c988bd4decd52e1
#
_entry.id   2d83a33bf6ffa0a78c988bd4decd52e1
#
_cell.length_a   1.000
_cell.length_b   1.000
_cell.length_c   1.000
_cell.angle_alpha   90.00
_cell.angle_beta   90.00
_cell.angle_gamma   90.00
#
_symmetry.space_group_name_H-M   'P 1'
#
loop_
_entity.id
_entity.type
_entity.pdbx_description
1 polymer ?
#
loop_
_entity_poly.entity_id
_entity_poly.type
_entity_poly.pdbx_seq_one_letter_code
_entity_poly.pdbx_strand_id
1 'polypeptide(L)'
;MPAPQPQLPAAFWRRSAFRLPLVRILALSAAGPSVRRLAPIAVSVGLLAGCMAPAPFERVGRSAPPGAPPGTCWESVIIPARIETITEQVMISEAETSADGTITKPAVFATETRQEITRPREESYFQTLCPDELTPDYISSLQRALAARGLYDGLITATLNTQTRAAIRRYQQELGIDSQTLSLRAARSLGLSAVELAD
;
A
#
# COMPACT_ATOMS: atom_id res chain seq x y z
N MET A 1 15.58 -33.23 30.25
CA MET A 1 14.09 -33.32 30.25
C MET A 1 13.60 -32.39 29.16
N PRO A 2 13.07 -32.89 28.04
CA PRO A 2 12.53 -32.04 26.98
C PRO A 2 11.08 -31.64 27.33
N ALA A 3 10.74 -30.37 27.03
CA ALA A 3 9.42 -29.80 27.23
C ALA A 3 8.38 -30.37 26.23
N PRO A 4 7.11 -30.50 26.64
CA PRO A 4 6.07 -31.04 25.75
C PRO A 4 5.65 -30.03 24.70
N GLN A 5 5.53 -30.51 23.45
CA GLN A 5 4.99 -29.76 22.31
C GLN A 5 3.46 -29.73 22.38
N PRO A 6 2.80 -28.61 22.06
CA PRO A 6 1.35 -28.56 21.94
C PRO A 6 0.89 -29.26 20.68
N GLN A 7 0.01 -30.25 20.84
CA GLN A 7 -0.68 -30.93 19.74
C GLN A 7 -1.83 -30.06 19.25
N LEU A 8 -1.85 -29.75 17.96
CA LEU A 8 -2.97 -29.12 17.27
C LEU A 8 -4.05 -30.16 16.93
N PRO A 9 -5.33 -29.89 17.14
CA PRO A 9 -6.40 -30.78 16.76
C PRO A 9 -6.64 -30.76 15.25
N ALA A 10 -6.56 -31.94 14.65
CA ALA A 10 -7.00 -32.20 13.29
C ALA A 10 -8.53 -32.26 13.25
N ALA A 11 -9.21 -31.30 12.68
CA ALA A 11 -10.51 -31.39 12.05
C ALA A 11 -11.01 -30.00 11.64
N PHE A 12 -11.00 -29.70 10.35
CA PHE A 12 -12.12 -28.99 9.69
C PHE A 12 -11.89 -28.84 8.17
N TRP A 13 -11.87 -29.96 7.45
CA TRP A 13 -12.07 -29.93 6.02
C TRP A 13 -13.54 -30.22 5.73
N ARG A 14 -14.39 -29.19 5.73
CA ARG A 14 -15.71 -29.25 5.08
C ARG A 14 -15.58 -28.73 3.65
N ARG A 15 -15.69 -29.67 2.72
CA ARG A 15 -15.89 -29.40 1.28
C ARG A 15 -17.27 -28.76 1.10
N SER A 16 -17.33 -27.48 0.78
CA SER A 16 -18.53 -26.84 0.27
C SER A 16 -18.57 -27.02 -1.24
N ALA A 17 -19.39 -27.94 -1.68
CA ALA A 17 -19.76 -28.12 -3.07
C ALA A 17 -20.68 -26.96 -3.50
N PHE A 18 -20.16 -26.02 -4.27
CA PHE A 18 -20.98 -25.02 -4.95
C PHE A 18 -21.68 -25.67 -6.13
N ARG A 19 -23.00 -25.87 -6.01
CA ARG A 19 -23.89 -26.25 -7.12
C ARG A 19 -24.19 -24.98 -7.93
N LEU A 20 -23.78 -24.99 -9.20
CA LEU A 20 -24.21 -24.03 -10.22
C LEU A 20 -25.65 -24.32 -10.64
N PRO A 21 -26.54 -23.30 -10.72
CA PRO A 21 -27.84 -23.47 -11.34
C PRO A 21 -27.74 -23.40 -12.87
N LEU A 22 -28.24 -24.43 -13.52
CA LEU A 22 -28.48 -24.49 -14.96
C LEU A 22 -29.54 -23.45 -15.34
N VAL A 23 -29.18 -22.41 -16.06
CA VAL A 23 -30.12 -21.51 -16.72
C VAL A 23 -30.55 -22.14 -18.04
N ARG A 24 -31.79 -22.63 -18.09
CA ARG A 24 -32.46 -23.08 -19.29
C ARG A 24 -32.80 -21.86 -20.18
N ILE A 25 -32.23 -21.79 -21.35
CA ILE A 25 -32.64 -20.88 -22.40
C ILE A 25 -33.85 -21.51 -23.08
N LEU A 26 -35.02 -20.89 -22.89
CA LEU A 26 -36.24 -21.20 -23.65
C LEU A 26 -36.20 -20.43 -24.97
N ALA A 27 -36.06 -21.12 -26.05
CA ALA A 27 -36.31 -20.62 -27.40
C ALA A 27 -37.84 -20.52 -27.59
N LEU A 28 -38.33 -19.34 -27.91
CA LEU A 28 -39.68 -19.12 -28.43
C LEU A 28 -39.60 -18.66 -29.85
N SER A 29 -39.90 -19.58 -30.77
CA SER A 29 -40.24 -19.30 -32.18
C SER A 29 -41.71 -18.92 -32.24
N ALA A 30 -42.04 -17.80 -32.90
CA ALA A 30 -43.34 -17.57 -33.48
C ALA A 30 -43.23 -16.74 -34.74
N ALA A 31 -43.61 -17.35 -35.81
CA ALA A 31 -43.75 -16.79 -37.16
C ALA A 31 -45.09 -16.03 -37.31
N GLY A 32 -45.13 -15.13 -38.24
CA GLY A 32 -46.36 -14.75 -38.94
C GLY A 32 -46.50 -13.30 -39.36
N PRO A 33 -47.03 -13.04 -40.54
CA PRO A 33 -46.77 -11.87 -41.32
C PRO A 33 -47.94 -10.86 -41.32
N SER A 34 -47.67 -9.60 -41.58
CA SER A 34 -48.55 -8.79 -42.44
C SER A 34 -48.01 -7.37 -42.69
N VAL A 35 -47.90 -7.12 -43.91
CA VAL A 35 -47.63 -5.88 -44.64
C VAL A 35 -48.60 -4.78 -44.25
N ARG A 36 -48.11 -3.61 -43.83
CA ARG A 36 -48.78 -2.33 -44.14
C ARG A 36 -47.72 -1.24 -44.32
N ARG A 37 -47.62 -0.79 -45.57
CA ARG A 37 -46.84 0.37 -46.00
C ARG A 37 -47.43 1.63 -45.39
N LEU A 38 -46.66 2.39 -44.65
CA LEU A 38 -46.88 3.80 -44.41
C LEU A 38 -45.52 4.53 -44.45
N ALA A 39 -45.56 5.67 -45.12
CA ALA A 39 -44.42 6.44 -45.60
C ALA A 39 -43.43 6.92 -44.49
N PRO A 40 -42.16 7.15 -44.85
CA PRO A 40 -41.17 7.58 -43.86
C PRO A 40 -41.25 9.10 -43.66
N ILE A 41 -41.53 9.50 -42.43
CA ILE A 41 -41.15 10.84 -41.96
C ILE A 41 -39.74 10.68 -41.42
N ALA A 42 -38.79 11.14 -42.22
CA ALA A 42 -37.38 11.21 -41.78
C ALA A 42 -37.24 12.36 -40.79
N VAL A 43 -37.34 12.04 -39.52
CA VAL A 43 -36.86 12.91 -38.42
C VAL A 43 -35.40 12.54 -38.21
N SER A 44 -34.50 13.32 -38.82
CA SER A 44 -33.06 13.24 -38.58
C SER A 44 -32.78 13.81 -37.18
N VAL A 45 -32.88 12.98 -36.14
CA VAL A 45 -32.32 13.28 -34.85
C VAL A 45 -30.84 12.97 -34.92
N GLY A 46 -30.05 14.03 -35.12
CA GLY A 46 -28.60 13.97 -35.01
C GLY A 46 -28.19 13.60 -33.61
N LEU A 47 -27.91 12.31 -33.37
CA LEU A 47 -27.18 11.87 -32.18
C LEU A 47 -25.75 12.37 -32.34
N LEU A 48 -25.45 13.52 -31.74
CA LEU A 48 -24.10 13.88 -31.34
C LEU A 48 -23.72 12.95 -30.16
N ALA A 49 -23.39 11.71 -30.47
CA ALA A 49 -22.66 10.85 -29.53
C ALA A 49 -21.24 11.41 -29.46
N GLY A 50 -21.07 12.46 -28.65
CA GLY A 50 -19.76 12.85 -28.18
C GLY A 50 -19.17 11.65 -27.42
N CYS A 51 -18.30 10.88 -28.07
CA CYS A 51 -17.40 9.98 -27.37
C CYS A 51 -16.52 10.85 -26.47
N MET A 52 -16.98 11.08 -25.23
CA MET A 52 -16.07 11.42 -24.15
C MET A 52 -15.22 10.17 -23.95
N ALA A 53 -14.10 10.10 -24.66
CA ALA A 53 -13.02 9.23 -24.27
C ALA A 53 -12.74 9.56 -22.80
N PRO A 54 -12.74 8.57 -21.86
CA PRO A 54 -12.29 8.83 -20.51
C PRO A 54 -10.92 9.46 -20.65
N ALA A 55 -10.74 10.67 -20.11
CA ALA A 55 -9.44 11.30 -20.03
C ALA A 55 -8.49 10.21 -19.49
N PRO A 56 -7.34 9.96 -20.12
CA PRO A 56 -6.38 9.06 -19.57
C PRO A 56 -6.22 9.55 -18.13
N PHE A 57 -6.44 8.65 -17.17
CA PHE A 57 -6.06 8.92 -15.78
C PHE A 57 -4.60 9.32 -15.87
N GLU A 58 -4.37 10.61 -15.96
CA GLU A 58 -3.07 11.17 -15.72
C GLU A 58 -2.73 10.66 -14.33
N ARG A 59 -1.96 9.58 -14.30
CA ARG A 59 -1.34 9.17 -13.05
C ARG A 59 -0.62 10.42 -12.64
N VAL A 60 -1.19 11.11 -11.67
CA VAL A 60 -0.52 12.19 -10.98
C VAL A 60 0.80 11.56 -10.60
N GLY A 61 1.82 11.87 -11.41
CA GLY A 61 3.15 11.33 -11.21
C GLY A 61 3.45 11.71 -9.80
N ARG A 62 3.74 10.72 -8.94
CA ARG A 62 4.08 11.02 -7.56
C ARG A 62 5.19 12.02 -7.65
N SER A 63 4.92 13.21 -7.11
CA SER A 63 5.75 14.37 -7.38
C SER A 63 7.15 14.09 -6.91
N ALA A 64 8.11 14.23 -7.80
CA ALA A 64 9.51 14.21 -7.42
C ALA A 64 9.78 15.30 -6.37
N PRO A 65 10.69 15.08 -5.43
CA PRO A 65 11.06 16.11 -4.48
C PRO A 65 11.61 17.35 -5.21
N PRO A 66 11.48 18.56 -4.64
CA PRO A 66 12.06 19.76 -5.22
C PRO A 66 13.55 19.57 -5.53
N GLY A 67 13.96 19.89 -6.76
CA GLY A 67 15.35 19.74 -7.20
C GLY A 67 15.72 18.36 -7.74
N ALA A 68 14.78 17.43 -7.89
CA ALA A 68 15.04 16.13 -8.51
C ALA A 68 15.53 16.30 -9.96
N PRO A 69 16.53 15.52 -10.40
CA PRO A 69 17.01 15.57 -11.78
C PRO A 69 15.90 15.20 -12.77
N PRO A 70 15.84 15.85 -13.94
CA PRO A 70 14.87 15.51 -14.98
C PRO A 70 15.08 14.07 -15.47
N GLY A 71 13.99 13.36 -15.81
CA GLY A 71 14.02 11.96 -16.27
C GLY A 71 14.19 10.94 -15.16
N THR A 72 14.18 11.35 -13.89
CA THR A 72 14.21 10.42 -12.75
C THR A 72 12.80 10.17 -12.21
N CYS A 73 12.56 8.93 -11.77
CA CYS A 73 11.28 8.52 -11.21
C CYS A 73 11.37 8.42 -9.68
N TRP A 74 10.35 8.91 -8.99
CA TRP A 74 10.33 9.01 -7.54
C TRP A 74 9.04 8.45 -6.97
N GLU A 75 9.12 8.02 -5.73
CA GLU A 75 8.00 7.55 -4.91
C GLU A 75 8.14 8.19 -3.54
N SER A 76 7.01 8.41 -2.85
CA SER A 76 7.02 8.84 -1.46
C SER A 76 6.45 7.78 -0.55
N VAL A 77 6.97 7.72 0.67
CA VAL A 77 6.42 6.93 1.76
C VAL A 77 6.05 7.86 2.91
N ILE A 78 4.85 7.66 3.44
CA ILE A 78 4.39 8.43 4.59
C ILE A 78 4.76 7.66 5.85
N ILE A 79 5.60 8.27 6.68
CA ILE A 79 5.91 7.80 8.01
C ILE A 79 4.89 8.43 8.96
N PRO A 80 3.98 7.64 9.57
CA PRO A 80 2.94 8.20 10.43
C PRO A 80 3.54 8.82 11.69
N ALA A 81 2.85 9.81 12.24
CA ALA A 81 3.19 10.38 13.53
C ALA A 81 3.14 9.29 14.61
N ARG A 82 4.09 9.33 15.53
CA ARG A 82 4.06 8.51 16.75
C ARG A 82 3.54 9.35 17.90
N ILE A 83 2.47 8.87 18.51
CA ILE A 83 1.82 9.51 19.64
C ILE A 83 2.02 8.58 20.84
N GLU A 84 2.52 9.12 21.93
CA GLU A 84 2.70 8.40 23.18
C GLU A 84 1.88 9.08 24.29
N THR A 85 1.38 8.28 25.21
CA THR A 85 0.66 8.76 26.37
C THR A 85 1.67 8.93 27.51
N ILE A 86 1.88 10.17 27.92
CA ILE A 86 2.79 10.53 29.01
C ILE A 86 1.95 10.81 30.23
N THR A 87 2.34 10.19 31.36
CA THR A 87 1.75 10.41 32.65
C THR A 87 2.78 11.11 33.54
N GLU A 88 2.46 12.28 34.00
CA GLU A 88 3.35 13.09 34.84
C GLU A 88 2.63 13.55 36.11
N GLN A 89 3.41 13.80 37.14
CA GLN A 89 2.88 14.43 38.35
C GLN A 89 3.06 15.93 38.28
N VAL A 90 1.94 16.63 38.31
CA VAL A 90 1.92 18.10 38.30
C VAL A 90 1.63 18.60 39.70
N MET A 91 2.42 19.56 40.16
CA MET A 91 2.19 20.20 41.42
C MET A 91 1.00 21.16 41.33
N ILE A 92 -0.06 20.90 42.09
CA ILE A 92 -1.27 21.75 42.14
C ILE A 92 -1.12 22.85 43.18
N SER A 93 -0.48 22.54 44.31
CA SER A 93 -0.29 23.49 45.37
C SER A 93 1.11 23.29 45.98
N GLU A 94 1.79 24.39 46.22
CA GLU A 94 3.06 24.39 46.92
C GLU A 94 2.87 24.09 48.41
N ALA A 95 3.94 23.61 49.04
CA ALA A 95 3.94 23.45 50.50
C ALA A 95 3.94 24.81 51.20
N GLU A 96 3.07 24.99 52.18
CA GLU A 96 3.10 26.16 53.06
C GLU A 96 3.99 25.91 54.26
N THR A 97 4.92 26.83 54.52
CA THR A 97 5.90 26.71 55.59
C THR A 97 5.70 27.89 56.58
N SER A 98 5.66 27.59 57.85
CA SER A 98 5.62 28.60 58.94
C SER A 98 6.95 29.36 59.04
N ALA A 99 6.97 30.49 59.75
CA ALA A 99 8.18 31.30 59.95
C ALA A 99 9.33 30.57 60.68
N ASP A 100 9.03 29.50 61.39
CA ASP A 100 9.96 28.60 62.08
C ASP A 100 10.51 27.45 61.17
N GLY A 101 10.09 27.40 59.91
CA GLY A 101 10.51 26.36 58.95
C GLY A 101 9.65 25.08 58.98
N THR A 102 8.60 25.03 59.82
CA THR A 102 7.72 23.86 59.92
C THR A 102 6.72 23.87 58.72
N ILE A 103 6.59 22.72 58.02
CA ILE A 103 5.61 22.56 56.96
C ILE A 103 4.20 22.50 57.59
N THR A 104 3.40 23.53 57.35
CA THR A 104 2.03 23.62 57.85
C THR A 104 1.03 22.96 56.87
N LYS A 105 1.36 22.93 55.59
CA LYS A 105 0.56 22.28 54.58
C LYS A 105 1.49 21.63 53.56
N PRO A 106 1.39 20.32 53.30
CA PRO A 106 2.23 19.64 52.32
C PRO A 106 1.87 20.05 50.88
N ALA A 107 2.82 19.97 49.96
CA ALA A 107 2.58 20.13 48.55
C ALA A 107 1.60 19.05 48.07
N VAL A 108 0.67 19.46 47.20
CA VAL A 108 -0.32 18.58 46.57
C VAL A 108 0.05 18.35 45.14
N PHE A 109 0.16 17.09 44.77
CA PHE A 109 0.41 16.65 43.38
C PHE A 109 -0.81 15.93 42.84
N ALA A 110 -1.07 16.15 41.54
CA ALA A 110 -2.03 15.32 40.78
C ALA A 110 -1.30 14.62 39.65
N THR A 111 -1.86 13.49 39.28
CA THR A 111 -1.40 12.75 38.12
C THR A 111 -2.17 13.25 36.91
N GLU A 112 -1.47 13.82 35.93
CA GLU A 112 -2.04 14.25 34.65
C GLU A 112 -1.55 13.33 33.55
N THR A 113 -2.49 12.96 32.67
CA THR A 113 -2.18 12.12 31.50
C THR A 113 -2.45 12.94 30.25
N ARG A 114 -1.43 13.09 29.41
CA ARG A 114 -1.53 13.78 28.13
C ARG A 114 -0.96 12.95 27.00
N GLN A 115 -1.45 13.21 25.79
CA GLN A 115 -0.88 12.65 24.57
C GLN A 115 0.16 13.61 24.01
N GLU A 116 1.33 13.08 23.67
CA GLU A 116 2.42 13.86 23.08
C GLU A 116 2.87 13.22 21.76
N ILE A 117 3.10 14.05 20.75
CA ILE A 117 3.65 13.61 19.48
C ILE A 117 5.16 13.48 19.66
N THR A 118 5.65 12.24 19.85
CA THR A 118 7.10 11.95 20.01
C THR A 118 7.84 11.92 18.70
N ARG A 119 7.12 11.69 17.58
CA ARG A 119 7.63 11.85 16.23
C ARG A 119 6.51 12.43 15.35
N PRO A 120 6.73 13.56 14.67
CA PRO A 120 5.77 14.11 13.73
C PRO A 120 5.61 13.21 12.51
N ARG A 121 4.49 13.37 11.80
CA ARG A 121 4.31 12.75 10.49
C ARG A 121 5.34 13.33 9.51
N GLU A 122 5.97 12.44 8.77
CA GLU A 122 6.99 12.78 7.79
C GLU A 122 6.65 12.14 6.44
N GLU A 123 6.98 12.82 5.35
CA GLU A 123 6.96 12.26 4.00
C GLU A 123 8.41 12.14 3.53
N SER A 124 8.82 10.90 3.25
CA SER A 124 10.15 10.59 2.77
C SER A 124 10.10 10.17 1.31
N TYR A 125 10.97 10.71 0.48
CA TYR A 125 11.07 10.43 -0.94
C TYR A 125 12.23 9.49 -1.22
N PHE A 126 12.02 8.58 -2.17
CA PHE A 126 13.08 7.72 -2.66
C PHE A 126 12.99 7.55 -4.18
N GLN A 127 14.14 7.45 -4.82
CA GLN A 127 14.23 7.23 -6.26
C GLN A 127 13.85 5.80 -6.60
N THR A 128 13.04 5.64 -7.66
CA THR A 128 12.59 4.33 -8.19
C THR A 128 13.10 4.16 -9.62
N LEU A 129 12.97 2.95 -10.14
CA LEU A 129 13.07 2.75 -11.58
C LEU A 129 11.84 3.34 -12.27
N CYS A 130 12.06 3.86 -13.47
CA CYS A 130 10.96 4.32 -14.30
C CYS A 130 10.17 3.13 -14.88
N PRO A 131 8.88 3.30 -15.19
CA PRO A 131 8.03 2.18 -15.64
C PRO A 131 8.54 1.46 -16.90
N ASP A 132 9.23 2.16 -17.78
CA ASP A 132 9.84 1.64 -19.00
C ASP A 132 11.07 0.75 -18.73
N GLU A 133 11.74 0.93 -17.61
CA GLU A 133 12.86 0.09 -17.17
C GLU A 133 12.38 -1.26 -16.57
N LEU A 134 11.14 -1.32 -16.13
CA LEU A 134 10.55 -2.51 -15.51
C LEU A 134 10.05 -3.50 -16.56
N THR A 135 10.94 -3.93 -17.46
CA THR A 135 10.65 -4.92 -18.49
C THR A 135 10.35 -6.31 -17.89
N PRO A 136 9.68 -7.22 -18.61
CA PRO A 136 9.47 -8.60 -18.16
C PRO A 136 10.76 -9.32 -17.77
N ASP A 137 11.85 -9.11 -18.51
CA ASP A 137 13.17 -9.71 -18.22
C ASP A 137 13.76 -9.15 -16.91
N TYR A 138 13.62 -7.83 -16.71
CA TYR A 138 14.03 -7.19 -15.47
C TYR A 138 13.26 -7.75 -14.27
N ILE A 139 11.92 -7.86 -14.39
CA ILE A 139 11.07 -8.40 -13.33
C ILE A 139 11.40 -9.87 -13.03
N SER A 140 11.67 -10.68 -14.05
CA SER A 140 12.14 -12.07 -13.87
C SER A 140 13.44 -12.14 -13.08
N SER A 141 14.38 -11.25 -13.40
CA SER A 141 15.67 -11.15 -12.70
C SER A 141 15.48 -10.70 -11.26
N LEU A 142 14.60 -9.75 -11.01
CA LEU A 142 14.21 -9.30 -9.68
C LEU A 142 13.61 -10.45 -8.85
N GLN A 143 12.66 -11.20 -9.42
CA GLN A 143 12.05 -12.36 -8.75
C GLN A 143 13.10 -13.41 -8.37
N ARG A 144 14.06 -13.71 -9.26
CA ARG A 144 15.18 -14.62 -8.96
C ARG A 144 16.11 -14.08 -7.88
N ALA A 145 16.42 -12.78 -7.92
CA ALA A 145 17.27 -12.15 -6.91
C ALA A 145 16.64 -12.16 -5.51
N LEU A 146 15.32 -11.96 -5.44
CA LEU A 146 14.55 -12.06 -4.20
C LEU A 146 14.44 -13.51 -3.71
N ALA A 147 14.25 -14.47 -4.64
CA ALA A 147 14.21 -15.89 -4.31
C ALA A 147 15.56 -16.40 -3.76
N ALA A 148 16.68 -15.98 -4.34
CA ALA A 148 18.03 -16.32 -3.85
C ALA A 148 18.29 -15.81 -2.41
N ARG A 149 17.51 -14.81 -1.95
CA ARG A 149 17.56 -14.27 -0.57
C ARG A 149 16.48 -14.85 0.34
N GLY A 150 15.69 -15.84 -0.14
CA GLY A 150 14.61 -16.47 0.64
C GLY A 150 13.39 -15.57 0.85
N LEU A 151 13.29 -14.46 0.12
CA LEU A 151 12.17 -13.50 0.27
C LEU A 151 11.04 -13.71 -0.75
N TYR A 152 11.25 -14.58 -1.74
CA TYR A 152 10.27 -14.91 -2.77
C TYR A 152 10.28 -16.43 -3.03
N ASP A 153 9.12 -17.04 -2.88
CA ASP A 153 8.87 -18.48 -3.06
C ASP A 153 7.89 -18.79 -4.21
N GLY A 154 7.50 -17.74 -4.94
CA GLY A 154 6.57 -17.84 -6.07
C GLY A 154 7.21 -18.27 -7.37
N LEU A 155 6.36 -18.52 -8.36
CA LEU A 155 6.81 -18.76 -9.73
C LEU A 155 7.40 -17.48 -10.35
N ILE A 156 8.39 -17.65 -11.21
CA ILE A 156 8.97 -16.54 -11.97
C ILE A 156 8.01 -16.20 -13.11
N THR A 157 7.17 -15.20 -12.91
CA THR A 157 6.06 -14.83 -13.79
C THR A 157 6.36 -13.66 -14.71
N ALA A 158 7.52 -13.01 -14.54
CA ALA A 158 7.87 -11.78 -15.25
C ALA A 158 6.88 -10.62 -15.04
N THR A 159 6.08 -10.67 -13.97
CA THR A 159 5.07 -9.63 -13.65
C THR A 159 5.20 -9.18 -12.19
N LEU A 160 4.95 -7.89 -11.95
CA LEU A 160 4.88 -7.33 -10.59
C LEU A 160 3.53 -7.67 -9.94
N ASN A 161 3.31 -8.96 -9.65
CA ASN A 161 2.14 -9.43 -8.93
C ASN A 161 2.22 -9.07 -7.43
N THR A 162 1.15 -9.35 -6.69
CA THR A 162 1.06 -9.05 -5.25
C THR A 162 2.18 -9.72 -4.44
N GLN A 163 2.54 -10.96 -4.79
CA GLN A 163 3.60 -11.71 -4.11
C GLN A 163 4.97 -11.08 -4.34
N THR A 164 5.28 -10.69 -5.59
CA THR A 164 6.51 -9.97 -5.92
C THR A 164 6.60 -8.64 -5.17
N ARG A 165 5.50 -7.86 -5.14
CA ARG A 165 5.44 -6.58 -4.40
C ARG A 165 5.64 -6.76 -2.90
N ALA A 166 5.05 -7.80 -2.32
CA ALA A 166 5.26 -8.14 -0.90
C ALA A 166 6.73 -8.53 -0.61
N ALA A 167 7.38 -9.25 -1.51
CA ALA A 167 8.79 -9.60 -1.40
C ALA A 167 9.70 -8.38 -1.49
N ILE A 168 9.41 -7.44 -2.42
CA ILE A 168 10.11 -6.15 -2.51
C ILE A 168 10.00 -5.40 -1.17
N ARG A 169 8.80 -5.29 -0.62
CA ARG A 169 8.59 -4.59 0.65
C ARG A 169 9.41 -5.21 1.79
N ARG A 170 9.39 -6.54 1.93
CA ARG A 170 10.19 -7.25 2.95
C ARG A 170 11.68 -6.94 2.83
N TYR A 171 12.21 -6.97 1.60
CA TYR A 171 13.60 -6.64 1.35
C TYR A 171 13.93 -5.18 1.69
N GLN A 172 13.06 -4.26 1.29
CA GLN A 172 13.27 -2.83 1.49
C GLN A 172 13.11 -2.37 2.95
N GLN A 173 12.38 -3.11 3.78
CA GLN A 173 12.26 -2.82 5.21
C GLN A 173 13.63 -2.86 5.91
N GLU A 174 14.54 -3.75 5.50
CA GLU A 174 15.92 -3.80 5.99
C GLU A 174 16.72 -2.55 5.60
N LEU A 175 16.32 -1.89 4.51
CA LEU A 175 16.90 -0.63 4.03
C LEU A 175 16.21 0.62 4.60
N GLY A 176 15.21 0.43 5.48
CA GLY A 176 14.43 1.50 6.08
C GLY A 176 13.32 2.06 5.16
N ILE A 177 12.97 1.36 4.06
CA ILE A 177 11.95 1.77 3.10
C ILE A 177 10.75 0.84 3.21
N ASP A 178 9.62 1.32 3.75
CA ASP A 178 8.38 0.54 3.83
C ASP A 178 7.48 0.79 2.60
N SER A 179 7.90 0.28 1.44
CA SER A 179 7.17 0.42 0.19
C SER A 179 7.18 -0.88 -0.62
N GLN A 180 6.13 -1.07 -1.43
CA GLN A 180 6.00 -2.16 -2.41
C GLN A 180 6.57 -1.79 -3.79
N THR A 181 6.96 -0.52 -3.98
CA THR A 181 7.61 -0.04 -5.19
C THR A 181 9.11 -0.20 -5.03
N LEU A 182 9.77 -0.80 -6.02
CA LEU A 182 11.20 -1.06 -5.99
C LEU A 182 11.99 0.24 -6.03
N SER A 183 12.76 0.53 -4.99
CA SER A 183 13.67 1.67 -4.97
C SER A 183 14.93 1.37 -5.79
N LEU A 184 15.49 2.41 -6.39
CA LEU A 184 16.76 2.30 -7.13
C LEU A 184 17.89 1.81 -6.20
N ARG A 185 17.88 2.22 -4.93
CA ARG A 185 18.81 1.72 -3.91
C ARG A 185 18.70 0.21 -3.72
N ALA A 186 17.49 -0.31 -3.61
CA ALA A 186 17.25 -1.75 -3.50
C ALA A 186 17.64 -2.50 -4.78
N ALA A 187 17.34 -1.95 -5.95
CA ALA A 187 17.75 -2.52 -7.23
C ALA A 187 19.28 -2.63 -7.35
N ARG A 188 19.99 -1.59 -6.95
CA ARG A 188 21.47 -1.59 -6.92
C ARG A 188 22.03 -2.63 -5.95
N SER A 189 21.46 -2.73 -4.75
CA SER A 189 21.92 -3.73 -3.76
C SER A 189 21.55 -5.17 -4.12
N LEU A 190 20.56 -5.36 -4.99
CA LEU A 190 20.25 -6.65 -5.62
C LEU A 190 21.16 -6.98 -6.80
N GLY A 191 21.96 -6.03 -7.28
CA GLY A 191 22.81 -6.17 -8.46
C GLY A 191 22.08 -6.06 -9.79
N LEU A 192 20.87 -5.44 -9.78
CA LEU A 192 20.02 -5.32 -10.96
C LEU A 192 20.16 -3.98 -11.69
N SER A 193 20.76 -2.99 -11.06
CA SER A 193 21.03 -1.68 -11.63
C SER A 193 22.46 -1.27 -11.35
N ALA A 194 23.04 -0.49 -12.24
CA ALA A 194 24.41 -0.02 -12.11
C ALA A 194 24.58 0.86 -10.85
N VAL A 195 25.70 0.71 -10.19
CA VAL A 195 26.14 1.62 -9.12
C VAL A 195 27.00 2.68 -9.76
N GLU A 196 26.61 3.94 -9.62
CA GLU A 196 27.48 5.05 -9.98
C GLU A 196 28.60 5.13 -8.93
N LEU A 197 29.83 4.90 -9.37
CA LEU A 197 31.00 5.15 -8.54
C LEU A 197 31.20 6.67 -8.52
N ALA A 198 31.25 7.26 -7.33
CA ALA A 198 31.66 8.64 -7.19
C ALA A 198 33.15 8.74 -7.60
N ASP A 199 33.44 9.60 -8.59
CA ASP A 199 34.79 9.95 -9.01
C ASP A 199 35.48 10.84 -7.95
#